data_69204b7e5ef9a586ed2e081aff92449a
#
_entry.id   69204b7e5ef9a586ed2e081aff92449a
#
_cell.length_a   1.000
_cell.length_b   1.000
_cell.length_c   1.000
_cell.angle_alpha   90.00
_cell.angle_beta   90.00
_cell.angle_gamma   90.00
#
_symmetry.space_group_name_H-M   'P 1'
#
loop_
_entity.id
_entity.type
_entity.pdbx_description
1 polymer ?
#
loop_
_entity_poly.entity_id
_entity_poly.type
_entity_poly.pdbx_seq_one_letter_code
_entity_poly.pdbx_strand_id
1 'polypeptide(L)'
;VMGDFDGDGDADLIWRNENTGANRYWEMDRETRLRSVAVRGAPLSWRIEASGDFDGDGIQDLFWRNNNGANTIWLMDEEQIKERGAINTVGSFWTIAGTGDVDQDGMEDVFWHNPDSGANSVWLINGTERKGRGTLPSVSSEWRPMAVEEMDGDGMADLLWRNING
;
A
#
# COMPACT_ATOMS: atom_id res chain seq x y z
N VAL A 1 -9.38 -1.15 0.98
CA VAL A 1 -8.46 -0.85 -0.13
C VAL A 1 -9.06 -1.34 -1.44
N MET A 2 -8.58 -0.79 -2.53
CA MET A 2 -8.94 -1.16 -3.90
C MET A 2 -7.68 -1.55 -4.65
N GLY A 3 -7.82 -2.46 -5.63
CA GLY A 3 -6.75 -2.89 -6.52
C GLY A 3 -7.21 -4.06 -7.35
N ASP A 4 -6.48 -4.40 -8.38
CA ASP A 4 -6.71 -5.60 -9.17
C ASP A 4 -6.11 -6.80 -8.41
N PHE A 5 -6.95 -7.60 -7.74
CA PHE A 5 -6.52 -8.72 -6.91
C PHE A 5 -6.63 -10.08 -7.61
N ASP A 6 -7.12 -10.13 -8.86
CA ASP A 6 -7.20 -11.36 -9.66
C ASP A 6 -6.56 -11.28 -11.05
N GLY A 7 -6.04 -10.08 -11.40
CA GLY A 7 -5.28 -9.86 -12.64
C GLY A 7 -6.16 -9.70 -13.88
N ASP A 8 -7.45 -9.39 -13.72
CA ASP A 8 -8.39 -9.21 -14.84
C ASP A 8 -8.41 -7.78 -15.41
N GLY A 9 -7.76 -6.83 -14.72
CA GLY A 9 -7.63 -5.42 -15.08
C GLY A 9 -8.73 -4.52 -14.53
N ASP A 10 -9.74 -5.05 -13.86
CA ASP A 10 -10.76 -4.29 -13.13
C ASP A 10 -10.35 -4.15 -11.64
N ALA A 11 -10.76 -3.07 -11.01
CA ALA A 11 -10.40 -2.84 -9.61
C ALA A 11 -11.38 -3.52 -8.66
N ASP A 12 -10.86 -4.35 -7.80
CA ASP A 12 -11.54 -5.08 -6.74
C ASP A 12 -11.54 -4.35 -5.40
N LEU A 13 -12.25 -4.92 -4.43
CA LEU A 13 -12.37 -4.33 -3.09
C LEU A 13 -12.01 -5.34 -1.99
N ILE A 14 -11.07 -4.98 -1.13
CA ILE A 14 -10.89 -5.67 0.15
C ILE A 14 -11.45 -4.82 1.29
N TRP A 15 -12.47 -5.37 1.94
CA TRP A 15 -13.13 -4.81 3.10
C TRP A 15 -12.57 -5.37 4.40
N ARG A 16 -12.40 -4.51 5.38
CA ARG A 16 -12.05 -4.91 6.75
C ARG A 16 -13.12 -4.47 7.73
N ASN A 17 -13.56 -5.39 8.57
CA ASN A 17 -14.44 -5.09 9.69
C ASN A 17 -13.58 -4.67 10.90
N GLU A 18 -13.63 -3.40 11.26
CA GLU A 18 -12.85 -2.81 12.35
C GLU A 18 -13.27 -3.27 13.75
N ASN A 19 -14.45 -3.89 13.90
CA ASN A 19 -14.92 -4.43 15.19
C ASN A 19 -14.52 -5.89 15.39
N THR A 20 -14.35 -6.66 14.32
CA THR A 20 -14.09 -8.11 14.40
C THR A 20 -12.74 -8.53 13.86
N GLY A 21 -12.11 -7.68 13.04
CA GLY A 21 -10.87 -8.01 12.33
C GLY A 21 -11.06 -8.94 11.13
N ALA A 22 -12.31 -9.27 10.77
CA ALA A 22 -12.62 -10.06 9.58
C ALA A 22 -12.37 -9.26 8.30
N ASN A 23 -11.88 -9.92 7.27
CA ASN A 23 -11.70 -9.34 5.94
C ASN A 23 -12.61 -10.03 4.93
N ARG A 24 -12.94 -9.31 3.86
CA ARG A 24 -13.78 -9.82 2.78
C ARG A 24 -13.31 -9.25 1.45
N TYR A 25 -13.09 -10.12 0.48
CA TYR A 25 -12.79 -9.81 -0.90
C TYR A 25 -14.09 -9.71 -1.69
N TRP A 26 -14.23 -8.69 -2.52
CA TRP A 26 -15.26 -8.53 -3.52
C TRP A 26 -14.58 -8.43 -4.87
N GLU A 27 -14.79 -9.45 -5.68
CA GLU A 27 -14.44 -9.45 -7.10
C GLU A 27 -15.44 -8.58 -7.85
N MET A 28 -14.93 -7.68 -8.65
CA MET A 28 -15.72 -6.69 -9.36
C MET A 28 -15.51 -6.83 -10.87
N ASP A 29 -16.56 -6.57 -11.66
CA ASP A 29 -16.50 -6.22 -13.08
C ASP A 29 -17.06 -4.80 -13.16
N ARG A 30 -16.16 -3.83 -13.19
CA ARG A 30 -16.47 -2.39 -13.08
C ARG A 30 -17.30 -2.07 -11.84
N GLU A 31 -18.60 -1.75 -12.01
CA GLU A 31 -19.53 -1.46 -10.91
C GLU A 31 -20.30 -2.68 -10.41
N THR A 32 -20.10 -3.85 -11.02
CA THR A 32 -20.85 -5.07 -10.69
C THR A 32 -20.00 -5.99 -9.81
N ARG A 33 -20.50 -6.28 -8.60
CA ARG A 33 -19.87 -7.29 -7.76
C ARG A 33 -20.22 -8.69 -8.29
N LEU A 34 -19.21 -9.45 -8.75
CA LEU A 34 -19.34 -10.82 -9.21
C LEU A 34 -19.45 -11.81 -8.06
N ARG A 35 -18.57 -11.69 -7.07
CA ARG A 35 -18.58 -12.56 -5.87
C ARG A 35 -18.14 -11.83 -4.60
N SER A 36 -18.34 -12.48 -3.46
CA SER A 36 -17.91 -11.98 -2.14
C SER A 36 -17.41 -13.15 -1.30
N VAL A 37 -16.12 -13.15 -0.99
CA VAL A 37 -15.44 -14.26 -0.31
C VAL A 37 -14.76 -13.78 0.97
N ALA A 38 -14.66 -14.65 1.98
CA ALA A 38 -13.92 -14.33 3.20
C ALA A 38 -12.41 -14.46 2.93
N VAL A 39 -11.66 -13.44 3.28
CA VAL A 39 -10.20 -13.46 3.34
C VAL A 39 -9.77 -13.64 4.80
N ARG A 40 -8.58 -14.19 5.02
CA ARG A 40 -8.03 -14.34 6.37
C ARG A 40 -8.11 -13.03 7.15
N GLY A 41 -8.69 -13.07 8.33
CA GLY A 41 -8.73 -11.93 9.26
C GLY A 41 -7.37 -11.71 9.95
N ALA A 42 -7.20 -10.51 10.50
CA ALA A 42 -6.07 -10.14 11.34
C ALA A 42 -6.55 -9.51 12.64
N PRO A 43 -5.78 -9.57 13.76
CA PRO A 43 -6.13 -8.91 15.01
C PRO A 43 -6.45 -7.43 14.82
N LEU A 44 -7.29 -6.86 15.69
CA LEU A 44 -7.73 -5.46 15.60
C LEU A 44 -6.60 -4.43 15.71
N SER A 45 -5.45 -4.82 16.26
CA SER A 45 -4.25 -3.98 16.30
C SER A 45 -3.58 -3.79 14.93
N TRP A 46 -3.98 -4.56 13.92
CA TRP A 46 -3.48 -4.46 12.55
C TRP A 46 -4.53 -3.80 11.65
N ARG A 47 -4.10 -2.97 10.72
CA ARG A 47 -4.93 -2.39 9.67
C ARG A 47 -4.24 -2.54 8.31
N ILE A 48 -5.01 -2.64 7.25
CA ILE A 48 -4.52 -2.53 5.88
C ILE A 48 -4.22 -1.05 5.65
N GLU A 49 -2.98 -0.71 5.38
CA GLU A 49 -2.54 0.67 5.21
C GLU A 49 -2.43 1.06 3.74
N ALA A 50 -2.06 0.10 2.88
CA ALA A 50 -1.93 0.28 1.44
C ALA A 50 -2.13 -1.05 0.71
N SER A 51 -2.32 -0.99 -0.61
CA SER A 51 -2.18 -2.09 -1.55
C SER A 51 -1.17 -1.70 -2.63
N GLY A 52 -0.52 -2.69 -3.25
CA GLY A 52 0.46 -2.53 -4.30
C GLY A 52 0.93 -3.88 -4.81
N ASP A 53 1.37 -3.97 -6.05
CA ASP A 53 2.02 -5.17 -6.58
C ASP A 53 3.47 -5.21 -6.09
N PHE A 54 3.69 -5.90 -4.95
CA PHE A 54 5.00 -5.91 -4.30
C PHE A 54 5.93 -7.03 -4.80
N ASP A 55 5.43 -8.00 -5.57
CA ASP A 55 6.25 -9.08 -6.13
C ASP A 55 6.32 -9.08 -7.68
N GLY A 56 5.64 -8.14 -8.33
CA GLY A 56 5.71 -7.93 -9.77
C GLY A 56 4.92 -8.96 -10.59
N ASP A 57 3.94 -9.62 -9.99
CA ASP A 57 3.13 -10.65 -10.67
C ASP A 57 1.87 -10.09 -11.35
N GLY A 58 1.61 -8.79 -11.21
CA GLY A 58 0.46 -8.09 -11.77
C GLY A 58 -0.78 -8.10 -10.87
N ILE A 59 -0.71 -8.74 -9.71
CA ILE A 59 -1.79 -8.83 -8.72
C ILE A 59 -1.48 -7.90 -7.55
N GLN A 60 -2.49 -7.18 -7.08
CA GLN A 60 -2.31 -6.28 -5.93
C GLN A 60 -2.20 -7.06 -4.62
N ASP A 61 -1.24 -6.65 -3.79
CA ASP A 61 -0.93 -7.20 -2.47
C ASP A 61 -1.37 -6.26 -1.34
N LEU A 62 -1.21 -6.70 -0.09
CA LEU A 62 -1.63 -5.94 1.08
C LEU A 62 -0.45 -5.56 1.98
N PHE A 63 -0.28 -4.26 2.21
CA PHE A 63 0.61 -3.75 3.23
C PHE A 63 -0.15 -3.52 4.54
N TRP A 64 0.23 -4.26 5.57
CA TRP A 64 -0.37 -4.22 6.89
C TRP A 64 0.50 -3.47 7.89
N ARG A 65 -0.14 -2.68 8.72
CA ARG A 65 0.52 -1.95 9.80
C ARG A 65 -0.14 -2.20 11.14
N ASN A 66 0.68 -2.47 12.16
CA ASN A 66 0.23 -2.61 13.55
C ASN A 66 0.27 -1.27 14.28
N ASN A 67 -0.58 -1.08 15.28
CA ASN A 67 -0.60 0.11 16.13
C ASN A 67 0.74 0.38 16.85
N ASN A 68 1.59 -0.64 17.04
CA ASN A 68 2.93 -0.52 17.61
C ASN A 68 4.02 -0.18 16.58
N GLY A 69 3.64 0.03 15.31
CA GLY A 69 4.54 0.36 14.21
C GLY A 69 5.16 -0.82 13.48
N ALA A 70 4.87 -2.06 13.88
CA ALA A 70 5.27 -3.24 13.10
C ALA A 70 4.52 -3.31 11.77
N ASN A 71 5.18 -3.81 10.74
CA ASN A 71 4.61 -3.93 9.40
C ASN A 71 4.75 -5.36 8.88
N THR A 72 3.85 -5.78 7.99
CA THR A 72 3.91 -7.05 7.25
C THR A 72 3.29 -6.87 5.88
N ILE A 73 3.84 -7.57 4.88
CA ILE A 73 3.27 -7.68 3.55
C ILE A 73 2.62 -9.05 3.42
N TRP A 74 1.45 -9.09 2.82
CA TRP A 74 0.75 -10.30 2.41
C TRP A 74 0.66 -10.26 0.89
N LEU A 75 1.39 -11.19 0.24
CA LEU A 75 1.30 -11.42 -1.19
C LEU A 75 0.04 -12.21 -1.46
N MET A 76 -0.79 -11.68 -2.35
CA MET A 76 -2.14 -12.18 -2.60
C MET A 76 -2.19 -12.98 -3.91
N ASP A 77 -3.23 -13.78 -4.04
CA ASP A 77 -3.69 -14.45 -5.23
C ASP A 77 -5.20 -14.58 -5.05
N GLU A 78 -5.94 -13.61 -5.55
CA GLU A 78 -7.35 -13.38 -5.25
C GLU A 78 -7.60 -13.24 -3.72
N GLU A 79 -8.43 -14.12 -3.14
CA GLU A 79 -8.68 -14.17 -1.70
C GLU A 79 -7.63 -14.97 -0.91
N GLN A 80 -6.68 -15.60 -1.58
CA GLN A 80 -5.65 -16.42 -0.95
C GLN A 80 -4.40 -15.59 -0.63
N ILE A 81 -3.72 -15.97 0.43
CA ILE A 81 -2.41 -15.42 0.77
C ILE A 81 -1.35 -16.41 0.26
N LYS A 82 -0.61 -16.04 -0.80
CA LYS A 82 0.53 -16.80 -1.33
C LYS A 82 1.65 -16.87 -0.32
N GLU A 83 2.04 -15.71 0.19
CA GLU A 83 3.13 -15.52 1.13
C GLU A 83 2.84 -14.36 2.08
N ARG A 84 3.52 -14.32 3.22
CA ARG A 84 3.52 -13.19 4.12
C ARG A 84 4.84 -13.09 4.87
N GLY A 85 5.35 -11.89 4.99
CA GLY A 85 6.60 -11.64 5.71
C GLY A 85 6.53 -10.37 6.54
N ALA A 86 7.18 -10.39 7.70
CA ALA A 86 7.36 -9.20 8.51
C ALA A 86 8.43 -8.31 7.87
N ILE A 87 8.11 -7.03 7.73
CA ILE A 87 9.04 -6.02 7.24
C ILE A 87 9.37 -5.03 8.38
N ASN A 88 10.33 -4.15 8.17
CA ASN A 88 10.85 -3.28 9.21
C ASN A 88 9.77 -2.48 9.98
N THR A 89 9.95 -2.36 11.29
CA THR A 89 9.13 -1.49 12.14
C THR A 89 9.42 -0.01 11.88
N VAL A 90 8.36 0.81 11.88
CA VAL A 90 8.41 2.25 11.68
C VAL A 90 7.65 2.93 12.82
N GLY A 91 8.20 4.02 13.36
CA GLY A 91 7.54 4.79 14.43
C GLY A 91 6.15 5.28 14.01
N SER A 92 5.25 5.42 14.99
CA SER A 92 3.83 5.74 14.76
C SER A 92 3.58 7.11 14.13
N PHE A 93 4.57 8.01 14.15
CA PHE A 93 4.52 9.34 13.52
C PHE A 93 4.81 9.33 12.00
N TRP A 94 5.11 8.17 11.41
CA TRP A 94 5.19 8.00 9.97
C TRP A 94 3.90 7.40 9.43
N THR A 95 3.44 7.94 8.32
CA THR A 95 2.28 7.46 7.55
C THR A 95 2.71 7.02 6.16
N ILE A 96 2.00 6.08 5.57
CA ILE A 96 2.19 5.75 4.16
C ILE A 96 1.51 6.84 3.32
N ALA A 97 2.25 7.40 2.36
CA ALA A 97 1.74 8.38 1.40
C ALA A 97 1.09 7.69 0.19
N GLY A 98 1.56 6.50 -0.15
CA GLY A 98 1.09 5.67 -1.25
C GLY A 98 2.13 4.63 -1.63
N THR A 99 1.83 3.88 -2.68
CA THR A 99 2.69 2.88 -3.31
C THR A 99 2.89 3.21 -4.78
N GLY A 100 4.00 2.76 -5.38
CA GLY A 100 4.29 2.89 -6.79
C GLY A 100 5.74 2.52 -7.07
N ASP A 101 6.04 2.05 -8.28
CA ASP A 101 7.38 1.66 -8.71
C ASP A 101 8.26 2.90 -8.92
N VAL A 102 9.28 3.08 -8.08
CA VAL A 102 10.17 4.26 -8.13
C VAL A 102 11.52 3.96 -8.78
N ASP A 103 11.88 2.68 -8.93
CA ASP A 103 13.17 2.28 -9.51
C ASP A 103 13.04 1.42 -10.77
N GLN A 104 11.83 1.28 -11.32
CA GLN A 104 11.49 0.60 -12.57
C GLN A 104 11.84 -0.89 -12.58
N ASP A 105 11.72 -1.54 -11.42
CA ASP A 105 11.95 -2.96 -11.33
C ASP A 105 10.67 -3.81 -11.50
N GLY A 106 9.53 -3.15 -11.69
CA GLY A 106 8.23 -3.76 -11.90
C GLY A 106 7.52 -4.13 -10.59
N MET A 107 8.07 -3.79 -9.43
CA MET A 107 7.45 -3.98 -8.12
C MET A 107 7.14 -2.63 -7.49
N GLU A 108 5.98 -2.52 -6.87
CA GLU A 108 5.63 -1.27 -6.19
C GLU A 108 6.39 -1.08 -4.88
N ASP A 109 6.80 0.17 -4.66
CA ASP A 109 7.53 0.64 -3.49
C ASP A 109 6.62 1.38 -2.54
N VAL A 110 7.05 1.59 -1.28
CA VAL A 110 6.25 2.25 -0.25
C VAL A 110 6.81 3.62 0.08
N PHE A 111 6.01 4.66 -0.15
CA PHE A 111 6.34 6.03 0.19
C PHE A 111 5.86 6.38 1.60
N TRP A 112 6.79 6.90 2.41
CA TRP A 112 6.55 7.30 3.79
C TRP A 112 6.62 8.81 3.95
N HIS A 113 5.67 9.36 4.68
CA HIS A 113 5.64 10.77 5.07
C HIS A 113 5.56 10.90 6.59
N ASN A 114 6.31 11.84 7.14
CA ASN A 114 6.20 12.25 8.54
C ASN A 114 5.53 13.63 8.59
N PRO A 115 4.24 13.73 8.96
CA PRO A 115 3.50 15.00 8.92
C PRO A 115 3.98 16.03 9.95
N ASP A 116 4.70 15.61 11.00
CA ASP A 116 5.19 16.51 12.04
C ASP A 116 6.50 17.20 11.61
N SER A 117 7.40 16.48 10.97
CA SER A 117 8.71 16.98 10.53
C SER A 117 8.77 17.35 9.06
N GLY A 118 7.80 16.91 8.26
CA GLY A 118 7.79 17.03 6.80
C GLY A 118 8.79 16.11 6.09
N ALA A 119 9.45 15.21 6.82
CA ALA A 119 10.41 14.28 6.25
C ALA A 119 9.72 13.20 5.40
N ASN A 120 10.39 12.80 4.32
CA ASN A 120 9.91 11.80 3.38
C ASN A 120 10.96 10.72 3.14
N SER A 121 10.50 9.49 2.90
CA SER A 121 11.36 8.35 2.60
C SER A 121 10.62 7.38 1.68
N VAL A 122 11.35 6.66 0.86
CA VAL A 122 10.83 5.54 0.08
C VAL A 122 11.50 4.24 0.53
N TRP A 123 10.74 3.17 0.61
CA TRP A 123 11.26 1.82 0.81
C TRP A 123 11.13 1.07 -0.49
N LEU A 124 12.26 0.59 -1.00
CA LEU A 124 12.33 -0.28 -2.17
C LEU A 124 11.97 -1.70 -1.72
N ILE A 125 10.92 -2.25 -2.31
CA ILE A 125 10.32 -3.53 -1.92
C ILE A 125 10.68 -4.62 -2.95
N ASN A 126 10.75 -5.86 -2.50
CA ASN A 126 10.83 -7.05 -3.32
C ASN A 126 10.09 -8.17 -2.57
N GLY A 127 8.87 -8.45 -2.97
CA GLY A 127 7.99 -9.39 -2.30
C GLY A 127 7.73 -8.98 -0.84
N THR A 128 8.10 -9.83 0.09
CA THR A 128 7.93 -9.57 1.53
C THR A 128 9.14 -8.90 2.18
N GLU A 129 10.13 -8.45 1.40
CA GLU A 129 11.38 -7.90 1.91
C GLU A 129 11.59 -6.45 1.45
N ARG A 130 12.27 -5.67 2.29
CA ARG A 130 12.78 -4.35 1.90
C ARG A 130 14.20 -4.49 1.36
N LYS A 131 14.41 -4.33 0.04
CA LYS A 131 15.73 -4.35 -0.60
C LYS A 131 16.56 -3.09 -0.37
N GLY A 132 15.88 -1.95 -0.08
CA GLY A 132 16.57 -0.67 0.09
C GLY A 132 15.69 0.42 0.68
N ARG A 133 16.25 1.62 0.80
CA ARG A 133 15.49 2.82 1.12
C ARG A 133 16.18 4.07 0.56
N GLY A 134 15.37 5.05 0.15
CA GLY A 134 15.78 6.39 -0.21
C GLY A 134 15.26 7.44 0.77
N THR A 135 15.95 8.58 0.84
CA THR A 135 15.46 9.78 1.53
C THR A 135 15.05 10.78 0.45
N LEU A 136 13.81 11.25 0.53
CA LEU A 136 13.26 12.26 -0.37
C LEU A 136 13.34 13.65 0.25
N PRO A 137 13.27 14.73 -0.53
CA PRO A 137 13.23 16.09 -0.01
C PRO A 137 12.09 16.27 1.01
N SER A 138 12.39 16.98 2.10
CA SER A 138 11.38 17.33 3.09
C SER A 138 10.49 18.46 2.57
N VAL A 139 9.23 18.47 3.00
CA VAL A 139 8.25 19.52 2.72
C VAL A 139 7.84 20.21 4.02
N SER A 140 7.31 21.44 3.95
CA SER A 140 6.75 22.05 5.16
C SER A 140 5.46 21.35 5.60
N SER A 141 5.09 21.51 6.88
CA SER A 141 3.89 20.89 7.47
C SER A 141 2.56 21.36 6.85
N GLU A 142 2.61 22.33 5.92
CA GLU A 142 1.45 22.77 5.16
C GLU A 142 1.12 21.88 3.96
N TRP A 143 2.02 20.98 3.58
CA TRP A 143 1.83 20.10 2.43
C TRP A 143 1.41 18.70 2.90
N ARG A 144 0.50 18.11 2.13
CA ARG A 144 0.01 16.73 2.33
C ARG A 144 0.19 15.93 1.05
N PRO A 145 0.70 14.69 1.12
CA PRO A 145 0.69 13.81 -0.04
C PRO A 145 -0.76 13.48 -0.42
N MET A 146 -1.05 13.48 -1.70
CA MET A 146 -2.39 13.25 -2.25
C MET A 146 -2.47 11.96 -3.07
N ALA A 147 -1.42 11.68 -3.82
CA ALA A 147 -1.32 10.49 -4.67
C ALA A 147 0.16 10.14 -4.90
N VAL A 148 0.39 8.89 -5.19
CA VAL A 148 1.63 8.36 -5.75
C VAL A 148 1.22 7.69 -7.06
N GLU A 149 1.68 8.22 -8.18
CA GLU A 149 1.30 7.79 -9.54
C GLU A 149 2.42 8.19 -10.49
N GLU A 150 2.54 7.51 -11.62
CA GLU A 150 3.40 7.96 -12.70
C GLU A 150 2.70 9.13 -13.44
N MET A 151 3.30 10.33 -13.47
CA MET A 151 2.65 11.56 -13.92
C MET A 151 3.37 12.26 -15.09
N ASP A 152 4.66 12.02 -15.31
CA ASP A 152 5.46 12.76 -16.31
C ASP A 152 5.92 11.92 -17.50
N GLY A 153 5.66 10.62 -17.50
CA GLY A 153 5.92 9.69 -18.60
C GLY A 153 7.33 9.10 -18.55
N ASP A 154 8.02 9.19 -17.42
CA ASP A 154 9.35 8.60 -17.25
C ASP A 154 9.32 7.14 -16.75
N GLY A 155 8.13 6.64 -16.39
CA GLY A 155 7.88 5.28 -15.93
C GLY A 155 8.18 5.06 -14.46
N MET A 156 8.50 6.12 -13.69
CA MET A 156 8.67 6.07 -12.25
C MET A 156 7.49 6.72 -11.53
N ALA A 157 7.20 6.24 -10.33
CA ALA A 157 6.13 6.83 -9.53
C ALA A 157 6.51 8.20 -8.96
N ASP A 158 5.64 9.17 -9.15
CA ASP A 158 5.73 10.54 -8.67
C ASP A 158 4.90 10.77 -7.41
N LEU A 159 5.21 11.82 -6.66
CA LEU A 159 4.49 12.19 -5.45
C LEU A 159 3.76 13.52 -5.61
N LEU A 160 2.43 13.48 -5.69
CA LEU A 160 1.59 14.67 -5.78
C LEU A 160 1.34 15.27 -4.39
N TRP A 161 1.58 16.56 -4.26
CA TRP A 161 1.38 17.31 -3.02
C TRP A 161 0.29 18.36 -3.14
N ARG A 162 -0.48 18.52 -2.07
CA ARG A 162 -1.45 19.63 -1.93
C ARG A 162 -1.12 20.48 -0.72
N ASN A 163 -1.12 21.80 -0.90
CA ASN A 163 -1.03 22.75 0.21
C ASN A 163 -2.39 22.84 0.92
N ILE A 164 -2.41 22.83 2.27
CA ILE A 164 -3.66 22.88 3.07
C ILE A 164 -4.35 24.25 3.00
N ASN A 165 -3.65 25.27 2.53
CA ASN A 165 -4.19 26.64 2.40
C ASN A 165 -4.81 26.93 1.01
N GLY A 166 -4.86 25.93 0.10
CA GLY A 166 -5.52 26.04 -1.20
C GLY A 166 -4.76 25.51 -2.38
#